data_3a204b57c550490024d0366267a97eae
#
_entry.id   3a204b57c550490024d0366267a97eae
#
_cell.length_a   1.000
_cell.length_b   1.000
_cell.length_c   1.000
_cell.angle_alpha   90.00
_cell.angle_beta   90.00
_cell.angle_gamma   90.00
#
_symmetry.space_group_name_H-M   'P 1'
#
loop_
_entity.id
_entity.type
_entity.pdbx_description
1 polymer ?
#
loop_
_entity_poly.entity_id
_entity_poly.type
_entity_poly.pdbx_seq_one_letter_code
_entity_poly.pdbx_strand_id
1 'polypeptide(L)'
;MKNKIKRGFLLLVGLMACAHAVLAADHLAIVTQKGRAGVIDLQGRVVLPLEYKKIEVEQGETDAVILVEKDGKYGMYDRQGKVIIAPTFKKVGPFSDGMLAARDREGWTFYDRQGKALASHYDEVGPFSEGLAAVKTDGKWGYIDKQGAYILKPQYRKAQPFKEGYAAVKLQDLSLIHI
;
A
#
# COMPACT_ATOMS: atom_id res chain seq x y z
N MET A 1 -3.83 -50.69 28.65
CA MET A 1 -2.95 -49.56 28.37
C MET A 1 -3.79 -48.40 27.79
N LYS A 2 -3.99 -47.32 28.56
CA LYS A 2 -4.93 -46.24 28.23
C LYS A 2 -4.18 -45.11 27.56
N ASN A 3 -4.47 -44.87 26.26
CA ASN A 3 -3.97 -43.70 25.54
C ASN A 3 -4.73 -42.46 25.95
N LYS A 4 -4.05 -41.54 26.64
CA LYS A 4 -4.56 -40.21 26.97
C LYS A 4 -4.39 -39.31 25.76
N ILE A 5 -5.49 -39.00 25.09
CA ILE A 5 -5.57 -37.89 24.08
C ILE A 5 -5.51 -36.59 24.89
N LYS A 6 -4.44 -35.85 24.78
CA LYS A 6 -4.35 -34.49 25.30
C LYS A 6 -5.23 -33.57 24.42
N ARG A 7 -6.42 -33.25 24.93
CA ARG A 7 -7.22 -32.15 24.43
C ARG A 7 -6.48 -30.84 24.72
N GLY A 8 -5.96 -30.19 23.70
CA GLY A 8 -5.44 -28.84 23.81
C GLY A 8 -6.59 -27.90 24.20
N PHE A 9 -6.46 -27.34 25.37
CA PHE A 9 -7.36 -26.35 25.96
C PHE A 9 -7.15 -25.05 25.16
N LEU A 10 -8.10 -24.71 24.29
CA LEU A 10 -8.16 -23.42 23.65
C LEU A 10 -8.54 -22.39 24.73
N LEU A 11 -7.53 -21.73 25.29
CA LEU A 11 -7.71 -20.69 26.29
C LEU A 11 -8.34 -19.48 25.59
N LEU A 12 -9.64 -19.30 25.81
CA LEU A 12 -10.32 -18.05 25.50
C LEU A 12 -9.79 -17.01 26.52
N VAL A 13 -8.69 -16.35 26.16
CA VAL A 13 -8.18 -15.24 26.97
C VAL A 13 -9.11 -14.06 26.74
N GLY A 14 -9.79 -13.67 27.83
CA GLY A 14 -10.69 -12.53 27.87
C GLY A 14 -10.02 -11.29 27.29
N LEU A 15 -10.60 -10.76 26.24
CA LEU A 15 -10.22 -9.52 25.56
C LEU A 15 -10.66 -8.36 26.44
N MET A 16 -9.77 -7.83 27.27
CA MET A 16 -9.80 -6.44 27.70
C MET A 16 -8.54 -5.77 27.17
N ALA A 17 -8.54 -5.52 25.87
CA ALA A 17 -7.66 -4.54 25.25
C ALA A 17 -8.55 -3.69 24.37
N CYS A 18 -8.46 -2.38 24.48
CA CYS A 18 -9.13 -1.40 23.63
C CYS A 18 -8.80 -1.72 22.16
N ALA A 19 -9.58 -2.58 21.53
CA ALA A 19 -9.51 -2.83 20.11
C ALA A 19 -10.21 -1.66 19.44
N HIS A 20 -9.45 -0.73 18.87
CA HIS A 20 -9.98 0.15 17.84
C HIS A 20 -10.20 -0.74 16.61
N ALA A 21 -11.35 -1.41 16.56
CA ALA A 21 -11.77 -2.14 15.38
C ALA A 21 -12.18 -1.10 14.32
N VAL A 22 -11.30 -0.85 13.37
CA VAL A 22 -11.70 -0.20 12.13
C VAL A 22 -12.44 -1.25 11.31
N LEU A 23 -13.76 -1.18 11.29
CA LEU A 23 -14.59 -1.99 10.40
C LEU A 23 -14.32 -1.54 8.97
N ALA A 24 -13.54 -2.31 8.26
CA ALA A 24 -13.48 -2.22 6.81
C ALA A 24 -14.85 -2.65 6.24
N ALA A 25 -15.36 -1.96 5.22
CA ALA A 25 -16.70 -2.14 4.68
C ALA A 25 -17.04 -3.58 4.23
N ASP A 26 -16.06 -4.47 4.17
CA ASP A 26 -16.19 -5.87 3.78
C ASP A 26 -15.95 -6.87 4.91
N HIS A 27 -16.23 -6.49 6.15
CA HIS A 27 -16.27 -7.44 7.26
C HIS A 27 -14.92 -8.03 7.71
N LEU A 28 -13.83 -7.29 7.55
CA LEU A 28 -12.53 -7.62 8.15
C LEU A 28 -12.29 -6.75 9.38
N ALA A 29 -11.70 -7.32 10.43
CA ALA A 29 -11.28 -6.58 11.61
C ALA A 29 -9.76 -6.72 11.82
N ILE A 30 -9.08 -5.60 12.03
CA ILE A 30 -7.69 -5.61 12.45
C ILE A 30 -7.66 -5.83 13.96
N VAL A 31 -6.95 -6.86 14.39
CA VAL A 31 -6.74 -7.17 15.80
C VAL A 31 -5.28 -6.94 16.17
N THR A 32 -5.05 -6.40 17.37
CA THR A 32 -3.69 -6.14 17.84
C THR A 32 -3.47 -6.77 19.21
N GLN A 33 -2.32 -7.40 19.39
CA GLN A 33 -1.91 -7.97 20.67
C GLN A 33 -0.39 -7.90 20.82
N LYS A 34 0.09 -7.41 21.95
CA LYS A 34 1.54 -7.31 22.28
C LYS A 34 2.36 -6.65 21.18
N GLY A 35 1.82 -5.58 20.56
CA GLY A 35 2.51 -4.83 19.48
C GLY A 35 2.56 -5.54 18.12
N ARG A 36 1.80 -6.64 17.96
CA ARG A 36 1.60 -7.32 16.68
C ARG A 36 0.16 -7.17 16.23
N ALA A 37 -0.02 -7.06 14.92
CA ALA A 37 -1.32 -6.96 14.27
C ALA A 37 -1.61 -8.20 13.43
N GLY A 38 -2.89 -8.51 13.29
CA GLY A 38 -3.43 -9.55 12.44
C GLY A 38 -4.80 -9.14 11.92
N VAL A 39 -5.42 -9.95 11.10
CA VAL A 39 -6.75 -9.72 10.53
C VAL A 39 -7.65 -10.93 10.77
N ILE A 40 -8.87 -10.67 11.18
CA ILE A 40 -9.94 -11.68 11.31
C ILE A 40 -11.16 -11.28 10.48
N ASP A 41 -11.97 -12.25 10.11
CA ASP A 41 -13.29 -12.02 9.52
C ASP A 41 -14.38 -11.88 10.61
N LEU A 42 -15.63 -11.62 10.21
CA LEU A 42 -16.77 -11.49 11.12
C LEU A 42 -17.09 -12.77 11.92
N GLN A 43 -16.66 -13.92 11.45
CA GLN A 43 -16.82 -15.19 12.13
C GLN A 43 -15.68 -15.47 13.13
N GLY A 44 -14.73 -14.52 13.23
CA GLY A 44 -13.54 -14.65 14.07
C GLY A 44 -12.47 -15.58 13.51
N ARG A 45 -12.56 -15.97 12.23
CA ARG A 45 -11.53 -16.78 11.56
C ARG A 45 -10.34 -15.89 11.24
N VAL A 46 -9.14 -16.42 11.46
CA VAL A 46 -7.91 -15.70 11.17
C VAL A 46 -7.70 -15.63 9.65
N VAL A 47 -7.67 -14.42 9.11
CA VAL A 47 -7.30 -14.11 7.73
C VAL A 47 -5.79 -13.88 7.64
N LEU A 48 -5.24 -13.05 8.54
CA LEU A 48 -3.79 -12.88 8.71
C LEU A 48 -3.41 -13.06 10.17
N PRO A 49 -2.35 -13.85 10.49
CA PRO A 49 -1.93 -14.10 11.86
C PRO A 49 -1.38 -12.83 12.54
N LEU A 50 -1.28 -12.86 13.90
CA LEU A 50 -0.74 -11.77 14.72
C LEU A 50 0.80 -11.70 14.63
N GLU A 51 1.33 -11.36 13.48
CA GLU A 51 2.78 -11.34 13.26
C GLU A 51 3.28 -10.05 12.59
N TYR A 52 2.38 -9.17 12.18
CA TYR A 52 2.71 -7.94 11.47
C TYR A 52 2.89 -6.79 12.45
N LYS A 53 3.81 -5.87 12.14
CA LYS A 53 4.01 -4.63 12.90
C LYS A 53 2.91 -3.61 12.60
N LYS A 54 2.49 -3.54 11.35
CA LYS A 54 1.44 -2.63 10.87
C LYS A 54 0.59 -3.33 9.82
N ILE A 55 -0.70 -3.03 9.83
CA ILE A 55 -1.65 -3.45 8.82
C ILE A 55 -2.51 -2.25 8.46
N GLU A 56 -2.72 -2.03 7.16
CA GLU A 56 -3.66 -1.07 6.60
C GLU A 56 -4.55 -1.81 5.61
N VAL A 57 -5.84 -1.51 5.61
CA VAL A 57 -6.80 -2.11 4.67
C VAL A 57 -7.28 -1.01 3.73
N GLU A 58 -7.00 -1.21 2.45
CA GLU A 58 -7.36 -0.28 1.40
C GLU A 58 -8.57 -0.81 0.64
N GLN A 59 -9.68 -0.09 0.77
CA GLN A 59 -10.94 -0.44 0.10
C GLN A 59 -10.84 -0.18 -1.41
N GLY A 60 -11.49 -1.04 -2.19
CA GLY A 60 -11.72 -0.86 -3.61
C GLY A 60 -13.21 -0.98 -3.89
N GLU A 61 -13.61 -0.67 -5.10
CA GLU A 61 -15.01 -0.84 -5.53
C GLU A 61 -15.42 -2.32 -5.52
N THR A 62 -14.51 -3.21 -5.86
CA THR A 62 -14.77 -4.67 -5.94
C THR A 62 -13.92 -5.48 -4.98
N ASP A 63 -12.70 -5.01 -4.66
CA ASP A 63 -11.71 -5.76 -3.89
C ASP A 63 -10.96 -4.88 -2.88
N ALA A 64 -10.88 -5.34 -1.62
CA ALA A 64 -9.99 -4.75 -0.64
C ALA A 64 -8.59 -5.40 -0.73
N VAL A 65 -7.55 -4.62 -0.51
CA VAL A 65 -6.19 -5.11 -0.34
C VAL A 65 -5.70 -4.81 1.07
N ILE A 66 -4.88 -5.68 1.61
CA ILE A 66 -4.31 -5.57 2.95
C ILE A 66 -2.81 -5.29 2.81
N LEU A 67 -2.41 -4.09 3.15
CA LEU A 67 -1.00 -3.71 3.22
C LEU A 67 -0.44 -4.11 4.58
N VAL A 68 0.74 -4.70 4.59
CA VAL A 68 1.37 -5.17 5.81
C VAL A 68 2.81 -4.70 5.92
N GLU A 69 3.26 -4.50 7.17
CA GLU A 69 4.67 -4.35 7.53
C GLU A 69 5.07 -5.52 8.42
N LYS A 70 6.06 -6.30 7.97
CA LYS A 70 6.67 -7.40 8.71
C LYS A 70 8.19 -7.30 8.64
N ASP A 71 8.84 -7.26 9.81
CA ASP A 71 10.31 -7.20 9.94
C ASP A 71 10.96 -6.05 9.11
N GLY A 72 10.29 -4.89 9.11
CA GLY A 72 10.73 -3.70 8.37
C GLY A 72 10.56 -3.80 6.86
N LYS A 73 9.79 -4.76 6.38
CA LYS A 73 9.45 -4.94 4.97
C LYS A 73 7.95 -4.85 4.76
N TYR A 74 7.57 -4.35 3.60
CA TYR A 74 6.19 -4.14 3.20
C TYR A 74 5.75 -5.13 2.14
N GLY A 75 4.50 -5.56 2.22
CA GLY A 75 3.84 -6.47 1.28
C GLY A 75 2.35 -6.20 1.16
N MET A 76 1.70 -6.94 0.29
CA MET A 76 0.27 -6.79 0.00
C MET A 76 -0.40 -8.16 -0.09
N TYR A 77 -1.58 -8.27 0.51
CA TYR A 77 -2.43 -9.46 0.51
C TYR A 77 -3.82 -9.11 0.03
N ASP A 78 -4.53 -10.09 -0.53
CA ASP A 78 -5.95 -9.94 -0.81
C ASP A 78 -6.78 -10.07 0.49
N ARG A 79 -8.07 -9.83 0.37
CA ARG A 79 -9.01 -9.92 1.50
C ARG A 79 -9.14 -11.33 2.10
N GLN A 80 -8.77 -12.38 1.37
CA GLN A 80 -8.74 -13.77 1.81
C GLN A 80 -7.43 -14.14 2.51
N GLY A 81 -6.47 -13.22 2.57
CA GLY A 81 -5.15 -13.44 3.15
C GLY A 81 -4.18 -14.14 2.20
N LYS A 82 -4.51 -14.25 0.90
CA LYS A 82 -3.58 -14.75 -0.11
C LYS A 82 -2.56 -13.67 -0.45
N VAL A 83 -1.31 -14.07 -0.58
CA VAL A 83 -0.22 -13.18 -0.93
C VAL A 83 -0.41 -12.62 -2.35
N ILE A 84 -0.47 -11.31 -2.50
CA ILE A 84 -0.36 -10.60 -3.77
C ILE A 84 1.10 -10.20 -3.97
N ILE A 85 1.71 -9.56 -2.97
CA ILE A 85 3.13 -9.20 -2.94
C ILE A 85 3.68 -9.61 -1.58
N ALA A 86 4.67 -10.50 -1.57
CA ALA A 86 5.36 -10.89 -0.33
C ALA A 86 6.04 -9.68 0.32
N PRO A 87 6.19 -9.63 1.67
CA PRO A 87 6.86 -8.54 2.37
C PRO A 87 8.36 -8.49 2.03
N THR A 88 8.71 -7.82 0.95
CA THR A 88 10.08 -7.71 0.42
C THR A 88 10.57 -6.28 0.28
N PHE A 89 9.66 -5.32 0.11
CA PHE A 89 10.01 -3.92 -0.08
C PHE A 89 10.42 -3.24 1.22
N LYS A 90 11.52 -2.51 1.20
CA LYS A 90 11.99 -1.70 2.34
C LYS A 90 11.31 -0.34 2.42
N LYS A 91 10.77 0.14 1.33
CA LYS A 91 10.06 1.42 1.24
C LYS A 91 8.84 1.27 0.35
N VAL A 92 7.73 1.82 0.83
CA VAL A 92 6.50 1.99 0.05
C VAL A 92 6.01 3.42 0.23
N GLY A 93 5.32 3.94 -0.77
CA GLY A 93 4.51 5.14 -0.67
C GLY A 93 3.09 4.80 -0.20
N PRO A 94 2.21 5.78 -0.12
CA PRO A 94 0.81 5.52 0.16
C PRO A 94 0.18 4.71 -0.98
N PHE A 95 -0.77 3.85 -0.62
CA PHE A 95 -1.67 3.27 -1.61
C PHE A 95 -2.69 4.35 -1.98
N SER A 96 -2.78 4.67 -3.23
CA SER A 96 -3.66 5.74 -3.70
C SER A 96 -4.16 5.48 -5.11
N ASP A 97 -5.41 5.78 -5.34
CA ASP A 97 -6.07 5.64 -6.64
C ASP A 97 -5.87 4.24 -7.27
N GLY A 98 -5.83 3.20 -6.40
CA GLY A 98 -5.67 1.80 -6.79
C GLY A 98 -4.23 1.35 -7.06
N MET A 99 -3.24 2.19 -6.79
CA MET A 99 -1.83 1.91 -7.05
C MET A 99 -0.97 2.04 -5.78
N LEU A 100 -0.06 1.10 -5.57
CA LEU A 100 0.96 1.13 -4.53
C LEU A 100 2.32 1.50 -5.13
N ALA A 101 2.90 2.59 -4.70
CA ALA A 101 4.29 2.87 -5.00
C ALA A 101 5.21 2.01 -4.10
N ALA A 102 6.16 1.30 -4.68
CA ALA A 102 7.15 0.54 -3.91
C ALA A 102 8.55 0.72 -4.52
N ARG A 103 9.56 0.70 -3.65
CA ARG A 103 10.96 0.85 -4.06
C ARG A 103 11.72 -0.46 -3.92
N ASP A 104 12.33 -0.88 -5.00
CA ASP A 104 13.29 -1.97 -5.04
C ASP A 104 14.72 -1.47 -5.25
N ARG A 105 15.60 -2.32 -5.81
CA ARG A 105 17.00 -1.98 -6.10
C ARG A 105 17.17 -1.08 -7.32
N GLU A 106 16.25 -1.14 -8.26
CA GLU A 106 16.29 -0.41 -9.52
C GLU A 106 15.65 0.98 -9.42
N GLY A 107 14.78 1.18 -8.40
CA GLY A 107 14.13 2.47 -8.18
C GLY A 107 12.71 2.31 -7.64
N TRP A 108 11.90 3.33 -7.87
CA TRP A 108 10.48 3.29 -7.55
C TRP A 108 9.68 2.78 -8.74
N THR A 109 8.72 1.89 -8.50
CA THR A 109 7.67 1.53 -9.46
C THR A 109 6.32 1.44 -8.79
N PHE A 110 5.27 1.27 -9.56
CA PHE A 110 3.90 1.14 -9.07
C PHE A 110 3.37 -0.26 -9.31
N TYR A 111 2.56 -0.72 -8.38
CA TYR A 111 1.86 -2.00 -8.43
C TYR A 111 0.37 -1.76 -8.32
N ASP A 112 -0.42 -2.41 -9.17
CA ASP A 112 -1.87 -2.41 -9.06
C ASP A 112 -2.37 -3.32 -7.93
N ARG A 113 -3.70 -3.40 -7.74
CA ARG A 113 -4.33 -4.26 -6.74
C ARG A 113 -4.07 -5.75 -6.94
N GLN A 114 -3.73 -6.17 -8.13
CA GLN A 114 -3.40 -7.55 -8.49
C GLN A 114 -1.90 -7.84 -8.35
N GLY A 115 -1.11 -6.83 -7.98
CA GLY A 115 0.35 -6.95 -7.84
C GLY A 115 1.10 -6.89 -9.15
N LYS A 116 0.46 -6.44 -10.24
CA LYS A 116 1.12 -6.21 -11.52
C LYS A 116 1.89 -4.90 -11.44
N ALA A 117 3.19 -4.98 -11.69
CA ALA A 117 4.07 -3.81 -11.73
C ALA A 117 3.94 -3.04 -13.04
N LEU A 118 4.11 -1.72 -13.01
CA LEU A 118 4.44 -0.95 -14.20
C LEU A 118 5.86 -1.31 -14.69
N ALA A 119 6.07 -1.22 -16.00
CA ALA A 119 7.33 -1.65 -16.62
C ALA A 119 8.53 -0.73 -16.31
N SER A 120 8.27 0.50 -15.89
CA SER A 120 9.32 1.53 -15.70
C SER A 120 9.67 1.73 -14.23
N HIS A 121 10.93 2.07 -13.96
CA HIS A 121 11.43 2.51 -12.67
C HIS A 121 11.74 4.00 -12.71
N TYR A 122 11.59 4.65 -11.56
CA TYR A 122 11.71 6.10 -11.39
C TYR A 122 12.62 6.43 -10.22
N ASP A 123 13.30 7.57 -10.26
CA ASP A 123 14.14 8.08 -9.18
C ASP A 123 13.31 8.42 -7.94
N GLU A 124 12.21 9.12 -8.17
CA GLU A 124 11.22 9.52 -7.16
C GLU A 124 9.81 9.46 -7.75
N VAL A 125 8.82 9.26 -6.87
CA VAL A 125 7.41 9.22 -7.27
C VAL A 125 6.54 9.96 -6.27
N GLY A 126 5.47 10.59 -6.75
CA GLY A 126 4.32 11.03 -5.95
C GLY A 126 3.22 9.97 -5.92
N PRO A 127 2.19 10.14 -5.09
CA PRO A 127 1.02 9.29 -5.12
C PRO A 127 0.25 9.47 -6.43
N PHE A 128 -0.49 8.44 -6.84
CA PHE A 128 -1.53 8.61 -7.85
C PHE A 128 -2.65 9.47 -7.29
N SER A 129 -3.15 10.39 -8.09
CA SER A 129 -4.32 11.21 -7.81
C SER A 129 -4.99 11.58 -9.12
N GLU A 130 -6.30 11.38 -9.20
CA GLU A 130 -7.10 11.65 -10.40
C GLU A 130 -6.58 10.91 -11.65
N GLY A 131 -6.09 9.67 -11.44
CA GLY A 131 -5.56 8.82 -12.51
C GLY A 131 -4.13 9.12 -12.94
N LEU A 132 -3.46 10.12 -12.37
CA LEU A 132 -2.12 10.56 -12.73
C LEU A 132 -1.16 10.51 -11.54
N ALA A 133 0.12 10.20 -11.79
CA ALA A 133 1.18 10.28 -10.79
C ALA A 133 2.34 11.13 -11.30
N ALA A 134 2.88 11.98 -10.41
CA ALA A 134 4.13 12.65 -10.68
C ALA A 134 5.28 11.65 -10.53
N VAL A 135 6.18 11.60 -11.51
CA VAL A 135 7.37 10.73 -11.51
C VAL A 135 8.60 11.52 -11.93
N LYS A 136 9.73 11.17 -11.33
CA LYS A 136 11.02 11.79 -11.62
C LYS A 136 11.92 10.82 -12.34
N THR A 137 12.47 11.27 -13.45
CA THR A 137 13.46 10.55 -14.25
C THR A 137 14.54 11.53 -14.68
N ASP A 138 15.80 11.15 -14.52
CA ASP A 138 16.96 11.99 -14.84
C ASP A 138 16.88 13.39 -14.20
N GLY A 139 16.45 13.42 -12.93
CA GLY A 139 16.35 14.65 -12.15
C GLY A 139 15.17 15.54 -12.47
N LYS A 140 14.31 15.21 -13.44
CA LYS A 140 13.16 15.99 -13.87
C LYS A 140 11.85 15.28 -13.60
N TRP A 141 10.83 16.05 -13.22
CA TRP A 141 9.48 15.54 -12.98
C TRP A 141 8.62 15.61 -14.24
N GLY A 142 7.82 14.58 -14.45
CA GLY A 142 6.74 14.48 -15.43
C GLY A 142 5.52 13.82 -14.79
N TYR A 143 4.53 13.50 -15.60
CA TYR A 143 3.32 12.79 -15.14
C TYR A 143 3.04 11.60 -16.04
N ILE A 144 2.63 10.50 -15.40
CA ILE A 144 2.22 9.26 -16.06
C ILE A 144 0.78 8.91 -15.70
N ASP A 145 0.14 8.13 -16.56
CA ASP A 145 -1.13 7.46 -16.28
C ASP A 145 -0.93 6.11 -15.56
N LYS A 146 -2.03 5.41 -15.25
CA LYS A 146 -2.01 4.07 -14.62
C LYS A 146 -1.46 2.96 -15.51
N GLN A 147 -1.25 3.22 -16.79
CA GLN A 147 -0.59 2.31 -17.73
C GLN A 147 0.92 2.57 -17.81
N GLY A 148 1.41 3.63 -17.16
CA GLY A 148 2.80 4.05 -17.17
C GLY A 148 3.18 4.89 -18.40
N ALA A 149 2.20 5.34 -19.19
CA ALA A 149 2.43 6.23 -20.32
C ALA A 149 2.61 7.67 -19.82
N TYR A 150 3.61 8.37 -20.38
CA TYR A 150 3.80 9.79 -20.07
C TYR A 150 2.68 10.65 -20.68
N ILE A 151 1.90 11.30 -19.83
CA ILE A 151 0.97 12.37 -20.21
C ILE A 151 1.74 13.68 -20.34
N LEU A 152 2.67 13.95 -19.42
CA LEU A 152 3.63 15.04 -19.49
C LEU A 152 5.04 14.48 -19.30
N LYS A 153 5.89 14.62 -20.32
CA LYS A 153 7.28 14.14 -20.27
C LYS A 153 8.07 14.87 -19.18
N PRO A 154 9.13 14.24 -18.62
CA PRO A 154 9.97 14.83 -17.58
C PRO A 154 10.62 16.12 -18.04
N GLN A 155 10.22 17.26 -17.45
CA GLN A 155 10.70 18.60 -17.78
C GLN A 155 10.68 19.57 -16.59
N TYR A 156 9.97 19.23 -15.50
CA TYR A 156 9.77 20.13 -14.38
C TYR A 156 10.80 19.89 -13.27
N ARG A 157 11.17 20.95 -12.56
CA ARG A 157 12.04 20.87 -11.38
C ARG A 157 11.30 20.31 -10.17
N LYS A 158 9.98 20.59 -10.04
CA LYS A 158 9.07 20.05 -9.04
C LYS A 158 7.70 19.81 -9.64
N ALA A 159 7.00 18.81 -9.14
CA ALA A 159 5.62 18.52 -9.50
C ALA A 159 4.85 18.08 -8.26
N GLN A 160 3.61 18.52 -8.12
CA GLN A 160 2.69 18.13 -7.05
C GLN A 160 1.65 17.16 -7.60
N PRO A 161 1.00 16.33 -6.77
CA PRO A 161 -0.14 15.53 -7.18
C PRO A 161 -1.26 16.40 -7.74
N PHE A 162 -2.05 15.85 -8.65
CA PHE A 162 -3.26 16.49 -9.14
C PHE A 162 -4.30 16.62 -8.04
N LYS A 163 -5.02 17.74 -8.04
CA LYS A 163 -6.17 18.00 -7.17
C LYS A 163 -7.14 18.91 -7.90
N GLU A 164 -8.41 18.48 -8.02
CA GLU A 164 -9.47 19.22 -8.71
C GLU A 164 -9.12 19.59 -10.16
N GLY A 165 -8.44 18.66 -10.87
CA GLY A 165 -8.02 18.85 -12.26
C GLY A 165 -6.74 19.67 -12.45
N TYR A 166 -6.06 20.12 -11.38
CA TYR A 166 -4.86 20.95 -11.45
C TYR A 166 -3.69 20.34 -10.71
N ALA A 167 -2.48 20.61 -11.17
CA ALA A 167 -1.25 20.28 -10.44
C ALA A 167 -0.26 21.45 -10.49
N ALA A 168 0.33 21.79 -9.36
CA ALA A 168 1.38 22.80 -9.32
C ALA A 168 2.71 22.21 -9.78
N VAL A 169 3.37 22.86 -10.74
CA VAL A 169 4.68 22.51 -11.26
C VAL A 169 5.65 23.69 -11.19
N LYS A 170 6.95 23.40 -11.05
CA LYS A 170 8.01 24.41 -11.14
C LYS A 170 8.89 24.12 -12.34
N LEU A 171 9.01 25.06 -13.26
CA LEU A 171 9.97 25.00 -14.36
C LEU A 171 11.41 25.21 -13.88
N GLN A 172 12.39 24.80 -14.67
CA GLN A 172 13.80 24.83 -14.27
C GLN A 172 14.36 26.24 -14.26
N ASP A 173 13.84 27.16 -15.07
CA ASP A 173 14.19 28.58 -15.08
C ASP A 173 12.94 29.43 -15.31
N LEU A 174 12.54 30.15 -14.27
CA LEU A 174 11.83 31.41 -14.43
C LEU A 174 12.91 32.53 -14.46
N SER A 175 13.81 32.51 -15.42
CA SER A 175 14.40 33.74 -15.89
C SER A 175 13.33 34.41 -16.74
N LEU A 176 12.54 35.27 -16.07
CA LEU A 176 11.78 36.40 -16.62
C LEU A 176 11.39 36.25 -18.10
N ILE A 177 10.23 35.63 -18.38
CA ILE A 177 9.44 36.06 -19.52
C ILE A 177 8.44 37.06 -18.97
N HIS A 178 8.80 38.35 -19.01
CA HIS A 178 7.82 39.41 -19.00
C HIS A 178 7.21 39.45 -20.37
N ILE A 179 5.99 39.05 -20.51
CA ILE A 179 5.11 39.45 -21.62
C ILE A 179 4.03 40.33 -21.04
#